data_fda4d218a3a9e79e059acced97391d6c
#
_entry.id   fda4d218a3a9e79e059acced97391d6c
#
_cell.length_a   1.000
_cell.length_b   1.000
_cell.length_c   1.000
_cell.angle_alpha   90.00
_cell.angle_beta   90.00
_cell.angle_gamma   90.00
#
_symmetry.space_group_name_H-M   'P 1'
#
loop_
_entity.id
_entity.type
_entity.pdbx_description
1 polymer ?
#
loop_
_entity_poly.entity_id
_entity_poly.type
_entity_poly.pdbx_seq_one_letter_code
_entity_poly.pdbx_strand_id
1 'polypeptide(L)'
;ALTVVENTYSSAAPLSDDVANAAAEAYSNFNKVLIIGFKKIALQERVAAFDAKKKADSVKAGVSRKEQYGEAADKFQKADALYAMQSPEKAYENYKTAKETFTALFNDVSEKRAAAQAAIEAAKRKVAESANYAEEADAKAPITEAVEGIEEEDAVLLEETTYEDPDAAVIQIDATIEGQEEILALPEEST
;
A
#
# COMPACT_ATOMS: atom_id res chain seq x y z
N ALA A 1 46.01 1.43 -7.82
CA ALA A 1 45.55 0.04 -7.77
C ALA A 1 45.16 -0.47 -9.16
N LEU A 2 44.18 0.15 -9.83
CA LEU A 2 43.72 -0.24 -11.18
C LEU A 2 44.88 -0.23 -12.21
N THR A 3 45.72 0.78 -12.21
CA THR A 3 46.86 0.91 -13.12
C THR A 3 47.85 -0.25 -12.98
N VAL A 4 48.08 -0.76 -11.77
CA VAL A 4 48.95 -1.93 -11.55
C VAL A 4 48.32 -3.19 -12.14
N VAL A 5 47.03 -3.39 -11.96
CA VAL A 5 46.28 -4.53 -12.54
C VAL A 5 46.35 -4.51 -14.06
N GLU A 6 46.09 -3.38 -14.68
CA GLU A 6 46.13 -3.20 -16.15
C GLU A 6 47.50 -3.47 -16.73
N ASN A 7 48.54 -2.92 -16.12
CA ASN A 7 49.91 -3.11 -16.59
C ASN A 7 50.40 -4.58 -16.52
N THR A 8 49.99 -5.30 -15.47
CA THR A 8 50.37 -6.70 -15.29
C THR A 8 49.62 -7.61 -16.25
N TYR A 9 48.34 -7.35 -16.49
CA TYR A 9 47.54 -8.12 -17.43
C TYR A 9 48.03 -7.95 -18.87
N SER A 10 48.43 -6.74 -19.25
CA SER A 10 48.98 -6.44 -20.58
C SER A 10 50.34 -7.07 -20.83
N SER A 11 51.14 -7.37 -19.80
CA SER A 11 52.45 -7.98 -19.89
C SER A 11 52.44 -9.51 -19.96
N ALA A 12 51.28 -10.17 -19.87
CA ALA A 12 51.11 -11.62 -19.80
C ALA A 12 52.01 -12.31 -18.72
N ALA A 13 52.42 -11.56 -17.71
CA ALA A 13 53.18 -12.08 -16.58
C ALA A 13 52.27 -12.91 -15.66
N PRO A 14 52.77 -13.93 -14.97
CA PRO A 14 51.98 -14.63 -13.95
C PRO A 14 51.50 -13.63 -12.90
N LEU A 15 50.24 -13.81 -12.44
CA LEU A 15 49.64 -12.98 -11.41
C LEU A 15 50.54 -12.92 -10.19
N SER A 16 51.18 -11.77 -9.94
CA SER A 16 52.01 -11.55 -8.78
C SER A 16 51.13 -11.17 -7.57
N ASP A 17 51.69 -11.32 -6.37
CA ASP A 17 51.01 -10.88 -5.14
C ASP A 17 50.62 -9.39 -5.20
N ASP A 18 51.41 -8.58 -5.89
CA ASP A 18 51.08 -7.14 -6.08
C ASP A 18 49.82 -6.94 -6.89
N VAL A 19 49.56 -7.76 -7.91
CA VAL A 19 48.32 -7.70 -8.70
C VAL A 19 47.13 -8.16 -7.87
N ALA A 20 47.29 -9.23 -7.11
CA ALA A 20 46.26 -9.73 -6.22
C ALA A 20 45.88 -8.67 -5.14
N ASN A 21 46.88 -8.04 -4.53
CA ASN A 21 46.67 -6.97 -3.55
C ASN A 21 46.02 -5.74 -4.17
N ALA A 22 46.47 -5.32 -5.34
CA ALA A 22 45.89 -4.18 -6.04
C ALA A 22 44.42 -4.45 -6.45
N ALA A 23 44.10 -5.67 -6.88
CA ALA A 23 42.72 -6.07 -7.19
C ALA A 23 41.84 -6.10 -5.93
N ALA A 24 42.33 -6.62 -4.82
CA ALA A 24 41.62 -6.63 -3.54
C ALA A 24 41.34 -5.22 -3.02
N GLU A 25 42.32 -4.31 -3.12
CA GLU A 25 42.16 -2.91 -2.76
C GLU A 25 41.14 -2.21 -3.66
N ALA A 26 41.21 -2.40 -4.97
CA ALA A 26 40.24 -1.85 -5.92
C ALA A 26 38.83 -2.35 -5.63
N TYR A 27 38.64 -3.64 -5.37
CA TYR A 27 37.39 -4.25 -4.99
C TYR A 27 36.82 -3.65 -3.68
N SER A 28 37.70 -3.53 -2.66
CA SER A 28 37.34 -2.95 -1.38
C SER A 28 36.84 -1.50 -1.54
N ASN A 29 37.56 -0.68 -2.30
CA ASN A 29 37.21 0.72 -2.54
C ASN A 29 35.93 0.85 -3.36
N PHE A 30 35.72 0.01 -4.36
CA PHE A 30 34.51 -0.04 -5.16
C PHE A 30 33.30 -0.40 -4.29
N ASN A 31 33.44 -1.44 -3.43
CA ASN A 31 32.37 -1.81 -2.49
C ASN A 31 32.00 -0.68 -1.52
N LYS A 32 32.99 0.08 -1.02
CA LYS A 32 32.70 1.24 -0.15
C LYS A 32 31.85 2.28 -0.89
N VAL A 33 32.17 2.58 -2.14
CA VAL A 33 31.41 3.54 -2.97
C VAL A 33 29.98 3.02 -3.20
N LEU A 34 29.84 1.73 -3.52
CA LEU A 34 28.50 1.12 -3.70
C LEU A 34 27.67 1.19 -2.42
N ILE A 35 28.26 0.83 -1.27
CA ILE A 35 27.57 0.87 0.02
C ILE A 35 27.08 2.30 0.32
N ILE A 36 27.94 3.30 0.14
CA ILE A 36 27.57 4.72 0.37
C ILE A 36 26.44 5.13 -0.57
N GLY A 37 26.54 4.80 -1.85
CA GLY A 37 25.52 5.09 -2.85
C GLY A 37 24.18 4.44 -2.49
N PHE A 38 24.20 3.14 -2.21
CA PHE A 38 22.99 2.40 -1.85
C PHE A 38 22.38 2.83 -0.51
N LYS A 39 23.17 3.23 0.47
CA LYS A 39 22.65 3.81 1.72
C LYS A 39 21.75 5.00 1.45
N LYS A 40 22.18 5.94 0.62
CA LYS A 40 21.41 7.14 0.29
C LYS A 40 20.11 6.80 -0.44
N ILE A 41 20.18 5.99 -1.51
CA ILE A 41 18.98 5.66 -2.29
C ILE A 41 18.03 4.74 -1.51
N ALA A 42 18.54 3.84 -0.66
CA ALA A 42 17.70 3.01 0.19
C ALA A 42 16.89 3.84 1.18
N LEU A 43 17.47 4.88 1.79
CA LEU A 43 16.73 5.80 2.66
C LEU A 43 15.65 6.58 1.90
N GLN A 44 15.94 7.04 0.70
CA GLN A 44 14.93 7.71 -0.14
C GLN A 44 13.79 6.76 -0.47
N GLU A 45 14.10 5.52 -0.83
CA GLU A 45 13.10 4.51 -1.16
C GLU A 45 12.28 4.08 0.07
N ARG A 46 12.91 4.04 1.27
CA ARG A 46 12.21 3.82 2.54
C ARG A 46 11.11 4.85 2.78
N VAL A 47 11.43 6.14 2.61
CA VAL A 47 10.45 7.22 2.74
C VAL A 47 9.32 7.05 1.74
N ALA A 48 9.64 6.77 0.48
CA ALA A 48 8.65 6.56 -0.57
C ALA A 48 7.76 5.34 -0.29
N ALA A 49 8.33 4.24 0.22
CA ALA A 49 7.58 3.05 0.61
C ALA A 49 6.66 3.31 1.82
N PHE A 50 7.13 4.10 2.78
CA PHE A 50 6.31 4.51 3.92
C PHE A 50 5.14 5.40 3.52
N ASP A 51 5.35 6.33 2.60
CA ASP A 51 4.28 7.17 2.06
C ASP A 51 3.26 6.35 1.25
N ALA A 52 3.72 5.35 0.50
CA ALA A 52 2.83 4.40 -0.18
C ALA A 52 2.02 3.57 0.82
N LYS A 53 2.64 3.13 1.92
CA LYS A 53 1.95 2.45 3.02
C LYS A 53 0.85 3.32 3.62
N LYS A 54 1.15 4.59 3.96
CA LYS A 54 0.14 5.54 4.48
C LYS A 54 -1.06 5.71 3.53
N LYS A 55 -0.81 5.76 2.22
CA LYS A 55 -1.88 5.81 1.22
C LYS A 55 -2.72 4.52 1.24
N ALA A 56 -2.10 3.36 1.31
CA ALA A 56 -2.80 2.09 1.43
C ALA A 56 -3.62 2.00 2.73
N ASP A 57 -3.11 2.54 3.83
CA ASP A 57 -3.81 2.62 5.12
C ASP A 57 -5.05 3.52 5.03
N SER A 58 -4.97 4.66 4.33
CA SER A 58 -6.09 5.59 4.16
C SER A 58 -7.31 4.98 3.48
N VAL A 59 -7.11 3.96 2.66
CA VAL A 59 -8.17 3.20 2.00
C VAL A 59 -8.51 1.89 2.72
N LYS A 60 -7.95 1.66 3.92
CA LYS A 60 -8.12 0.43 4.71
C LYS A 60 -7.71 -0.84 3.94
N ALA A 61 -6.64 -0.75 3.13
CA ALA A 61 -6.16 -1.88 2.34
C ALA A 61 -5.74 -3.08 3.22
N GLY A 62 -5.22 -2.84 4.43
CA GLY A 62 -4.87 -3.89 5.39
C GLY A 62 -6.06 -4.74 5.85
N VAL A 63 -7.28 -4.22 5.75
CA VAL A 63 -8.50 -4.97 6.06
C VAL A 63 -9.00 -5.72 4.83
N SER A 64 -9.10 -5.04 3.69
CA SER A 64 -9.67 -5.60 2.46
C SER A 64 -8.72 -6.53 1.71
N ARG A 65 -7.40 -6.41 1.90
CA ARG A 65 -6.33 -7.15 1.24
C ARG A 65 -5.27 -7.60 2.26
N LYS A 66 -5.71 -8.22 3.34
CA LYS A 66 -4.88 -8.54 4.51
C LYS A 66 -3.59 -9.30 4.16
N GLU A 67 -3.67 -10.31 3.32
CA GLU A 67 -2.52 -11.13 2.93
C GLU A 67 -1.46 -10.32 2.18
N GLN A 68 -1.86 -9.67 1.09
CA GLN A 68 -0.96 -8.87 0.26
C GLN A 68 -0.38 -7.66 1.03
N TYR A 69 -1.18 -7.06 1.90
CA TYR A 69 -0.72 -5.99 2.77
C TYR A 69 0.32 -6.50 3.77
N GLY A 70 0.09 -7.68 4.37
CA GLY A 70 1.03 -8.33 5.26
C GLY A 70 2.37 -8.63 4.57
N GLU A 71 2.34 -9.20 3.36
CA GLU A 71 3.55 -9.44 2.57
C GLU A 71 4.35 -8.15 2.29
N ALA A 72 3.66 -7.06 1.99
CA ALA A 72 4.31 -5.77 1.76
C ALA A 72 4.93 -5.22 3.06
N ALA A 73 4.25 -5.36 4.20
CA ALA A 73 4.75 -4.97 5.50
C ALA A 73 5.98 -5.80 5.91
N ASP A 74 5.96 -7.11 5.69
CA ASP A 74 7.09 -8.00 5.94
C ASP A 74 8.31 -7.62 5.09
N LYS A 75 8.09 -7.27 3.82
CA LYS A 75 9.14 -6.77 2.94
C LYS A 75 9.75 -5.47 3.45
N PHE A 76 8.92 -4.56 3.93
CA PHE A 76 9.37 -3.30 4.51
C PHE A 76 10.21 -3.53 5.76
N GLN A 77 9.74 -4.36 6.70
CA GLN A 77 10.50 -4.71 7.92
C GLN A 77 11.81 -5.43 7.60
N LYS A 78 11.78 -6.35 6.64
CA LYS A 78 12.98 -7.02 6.16
C LYS A 78 13.98 -6.04 5.58
N ALA A 79 13.52 -5.01 4.88
CA ALA A 79 14.39 -3.96 4.36
C ALA A 79 15.05 -3.16 5.49
N ASP A 80 14.30 -2.82 6.56
CA ASP A 80 14.85 -2.14 7.75
C ASP A 80 15.96 -3.00 8.40
N ALA A 81 15.72 -4.29 8.58
CA ALA A 81 16.71 -5.21 9.11
C ALA A 81 17.96 -5.32 8.23
N LEU A 82 17.79 -5.42 6.91
CA LEU A 82 18.92 -5.47 5.96
C LEU A 82 19.74 -4.18 5.95
N TYR A 83 19.06 -3.03 6.08
CA TYR A 83 19.73 -1.75 6.19
C TYR A 83 20.59 -1.67 7.45
N ALA A 84 20.06 -2.11 8.60
CA ALA A 84 20.80 -2.19 9.86
C ALA A 84 21.99 -3.16 9.77
N MET A 85 21.86 -4.25 9.01
CA MET A 85 22.94 -5.22 8.75
C MET A 85 23.97 -4.76 7.71
N GLN A 86 24.00 -3.47 7.37
CA GLN A 86 24.93 -2.91 6.37
C GLN A 86 24.81 -3.54 4.97
N SER A 87 23.61 -3.97 4.60
CA SER A 87 23.27 -4.50 3.28
C SER A 87 22.31 -3.56 2.53
N PRO A 88 22.69 -2.31 2.22
CA PRO A 88 21.77 -1.28 1.74
C PRO A 88 21.23 -1.56 0.33
N GLU A 89 21.95 -2.30 -0.51
CA GLU A 89 21.47 -2.73 -1.83
C GLU A 89 20.23 -3.61 -1.69
N LYS A 90 20.31 -4.67 -0.87
CA LYS A 90 19.18 -5.57 -0.62
C LYS A 90 18.06 -4.87 0.12
N ALA A 91 18.35 -3.91 0.99
CA ALA A 91 17.37 -3.08 1.64
C ALA A 91 16.60 -2.25 0.60
N TYR A 92 17.28 -1.59 -0.32
CA TYR A 92 16.70 -0.83 -1.41
C TYR A 92 15.70 -1.66 -2.23
N GLU A 93 16.09 -2.87 -2.65
CA GLU A 93 15.24 -3.77 -3.41
C GLU A 93 13.95 -4.15 -2.66
N ASN A 94 14.08 -4.44 -1.36
CA ASN A 94 12.91 -4.78 -0.54
C ASN A 94 12.01 -3.57 -0.29
N TYR A 95 12.53 -2.36 -0.05
CA TYR A 95 11.74 -1.13 0.04
C TYR A 95 11.01 -0.84 -1.27
N LYS A 96 11.69 -0.99 -2.41
CA LYS A 96 11.10 -0.81 -3.72
C LYS A 96 9.92 -1.76 -3.93
N THR A 97 10.11 -3.04 -3.63
CA THR A 97 9.03 -4.04 -3.75
C THR A 97 7.87 -3.70 -2.82
N ALA A 98 8.14 -3.33 -1.57
CA ALA A 98 7.10 -2.93 -0.62
C ALA A 98 6.31 -1.71 -1.14
N LYS A 99 7.00 -0.68 -1.63
CA LYS A 99 6.37 0.51 -2.22
C LYS A 99 5.46 0.16 -3.39
N GLU A 100 5.94 -0.66 -4.31
CA GLU A 100 5.17 -1.09 -5.48
C GLU A 100 3.90 -1.83 -5.06
N THR A 101 4.01 -2.74 -4.08
CA THR A 101 2.87 -3.50 -3.58
C THR A 101 1.86 -2.59 -2.86
N PHE A 102 2.29 -1.71 -1.96
CA PHE A 102 1.40 -0.76 -1.29
C PHE A 102 0.70 0.18 -2.28
N THR A 103 1.42 0.63 -3.31
CA THR A 103 0.84 1.48 -4.36
C THR A 103 -0.22 0.74 -5.16
N ALA A 104 0.03 -0.52 -5.52
CA ALA A 104 -0.93 -1.37 -6.22
C ALA A 104 -2.19 -1.61 -5.36
N LEU A 105 -2.01 -1.88 -4.07
CA LEU A 105 -3.10 -2.05 -3.12
C LEU A 105 -3.96 -0.80 -2.98
N PHE A 106 -3.33 0.37 -2.86
CA PHE A 106 -4.04 1.63 -2.81
C PHE A 106 -4.90 1.84 -4.06
N ASN A 107 -4.33 1.62 -5.24
CA ASN A 107 -5.03 1.79 -6.51
C ASN A 107 -6.21 0.81 -6.64
N ASP A 108 -5.99 -0.50 -6.38
CA ASP A 108 -7.05 -1.52 -6.46
C ASP A 108 -8.23 -1.22 -5.52
N VAL A 109 -7.94 -0.88 -4.27
CA VAL A 109 -8.99 -0.59 -3.29
C VAL A 109 -9.70 0.72 -3.61
N SER A 110 -8.97 1.75 -4.02
CA SER A 110 -9.56 3.05 -4.41
C SER A 110 -10.49 2.91 -5.62
N GLU A 111 -10.07 2.17 -6.64
CA GLU A 111 -10.89 1.92 -7.83
C GLU A 111 -12.18 1.18 -7.48
N LYS A 112 -12.08 0.14 -6.67
CA LYS A 112 -13.25 -0.63 -6.24
C LYS A 112 -14.21 0.19 -5.38
N ARG A 113 -13.70 1.04 -4.49
CA ARG A 113 -14.54 1.95 -3.70
C ARG A 113 -15.25 2.96 -4.60
N ALA A 114 -14.54 3.54 -5.57
CA ALA A 114 -15.15 4.47 -6.52
C ALA A 114 -16.24 3.80 -7.36
N ALA A 115 -16.00 2.57 -7.84
CA ALA A 115 -16.99 1.79 -8.58
C ALA A 115 -18.22 1.47 -7.72
N ALA A 116 -18.02 1.05 -6.47
CA ALA A 116 -19.10 0.79 -5.53
C ALA A 116 -19.93 2.04 -5.24
N GLN A 117 -19.27 3.17 -5.00
CA GLN A 117 -19.94 4.45 -4.78
C GLN A 117 -20.79 4.87 -6.00
N ALA A 118 -20.24 4.74 -7.21
CA ALA A 118 -20.98 5.02 -8.43
C ALA A 118 -22.22 4.11 -8.60
N ALA A 119 -22.10 2.83 -8.23
CA ALA A 119 -23.21 1.89 -8.27
C ALA A 119 -24.31 2.25 -7.25
N ILE A 120 -23.93 2.67 -6.02
CA ILE A 120 -24.87 3.14 -5.00
C ILE A 120 -25.61 4.38 -5.48
N GLU A 121 -24.92 5.34 -6.05
CA GLU A 121 -25.55 6.55 -6.58
C GLU A 121 -26.48 6.26 -7.77
N ALA A 122 -26.10 5.32 -8.62
CA ALA A 122 -26.97 4.87 -9.71
C ALA A 122 -28.23 4.17 -9.17
N ALA A 123 -28.11 3.35 -8.13
CA ALA A 123 -29.24 2.73 -7.47
C ALA A 123 -30.16 3.76 -6.81
N LYS A 124 -29.61 4.72 -6.06
CA LYS A 124 -30.38 5.82 -5.46
C LYS A 124 -31.15 6.62 -6.51
N ARG A 125 -30.56 6.92 -7.66
CA ARG A 125 -31.26 7.58 -8.77
C ARG A 125 -32.42 6.75 -9.29
N LYS A 126 -32.25 5.45 -9.49
CA LYS A 126 -33.34 4.57 -9.95
C LYS A 126 -34.46 4.47 -8.93
N VAL A 127 -34.18 4.45 -7.64
CA VAL A 127 -35.19 4.48 -6.58
C VAL A 127 -35.99 5.78 -6.64
N ALA A 128 -35.30 6.92 -6.76
CA ALA A 128 -35.97 8.21 -6.89
C ALA A 128 -36.86 8.32 -8.16
N GLU A 129 -36.36 7.80 -9.30
CA GLU A 129 -37.14 7.71 -10.54
C GLU A 129 -38.37 6.82 -10.36
N SER A 130 -38.24 5.67 -9.70
CA SER A 130 -39.37 4.77 -9.41
C SER A 130 -40.40 5.43 -8.50
N ALA A 131 -39.99 6.18 -7.49
CA ALA A 131 -40.88 6.93 -6.63
C ALA A 131 -41.68 7.99 -7.41
N ASN A 132 -41.02 8.75 -8.28
CA ASN A 132 -41.68 9.72 -9.14
C ASN A 132 -42.68 9.05 -10.10
N TYR A 133 -42.35 7.91 -10.67
CA TYR A 133 -43.30 7.16 -11.51
C TYR A 133 -44.48 6.64 -10.73
N ALA A 134 -44.30 6.23 -9.48
CA ALA A 134 -45.40 5.83 -8.61
C ALA A 134 -46.33 7.01 -8.31
N GLU A 135 -45.78 8.16 -7.94
CA GLU A 135 -46.57 9.39 -7.70
C GLU A 135 -47.35 9.84 -8.95
N GLU A 136 -46.70 9.77 -10.14
CA GLU A 136 -47.38 10.08 -11.39
C GLU A 136 -48.50 9.08 -11.72
N ALA A 137 -48.31 7.80 -11.42
CA ALA A 137 -49.30 6.78 -11.63
C ALA A 137 -50.51 6.99 -10.71
N ASP A 138 -50.26 7.28 -9.43
CA ASP A 138 -51.33 7.59 -8.45
C ASP A 138 -52.10 8.86 -8.82
N ALA A 139 -51.40 9.87 -9.34
CA ALA A 139 -52.06 11.09 -9.82
C ALA A 139 -52.95 10.86 -11.06
N LYS A 140 -52.59 9.93 -11.95
CA LYS A 140 -53.35 9.61 -13.18
C LYS A 140 -54.48 8.63 -12.95
N ALA A 141 -54.32 7.72 -12.02
CA ALA A 141 -55.30 6.68 -11.68
C ALA A 141 -55.36 6.50 -10.14
N PRO A 142 -55.91 7.48 -9.40
CA PRO A 142 -56.00 7.35 -7.95
C PRO A 142 -56.87 6.13 -7.59
N ILE A 143 -56.34 5.28 -6.72
CA ILE A 143 -57.10 4.16 -6.16
C ILE A 143 -58.11 4.76 -5.19
N THR A 144 -59.38 4.87 -5.64
CA THR A 144 -60.47 5.47 -4.85
C THR A 144 -61.25 4.44 -4.03
N GLU A 145 -61.02 3.15 -4.28
CA GLU A 145 -61.66 2.07 -3.54
C GLU A 145 -60.60 1.23 -2.83
N ALA A 146 -60.92 0.83 -1.58
CA ALA A 146 -60.04 -0.10 -0.85
C ALA A 146 -59.91 -1.42 -1.62
N VAL A 147 -58.72 -1.87 -1.84
CA VAL A 147 -58.44 -3.16 -2.53
C VAL A 147 -58.84 -4.26 -1.55
N GLU A 148 -59.96 -4.96 -1.87
CA GLU A 148 -60.43 -6.10 -1.07
C GLU A 148 -59.30 -7.16 -1.00
N GLY A 149 -58.87 -7.51 0.22
CA GLY A 149 -57.90 -8.57 0.50
C GLY A 149 -56.54 -8.12 0.97
N ILE A 150 -56.31 -6.81 1.14
CA ILE A 150 -55.16 -6.28 1.86
C ILE A 150 -55.67 -5.62 3.13
N GLU A 151 -55.64 -6.34 4.26
CA GLU A 151 -55.94 -5.72 5.54
C GLU A 151 -54.72 -4.84 5.92
N GLU A 152 -54.99 -3.59 6.36
CA GLU A 152 -53.92 -2.64 6.74
C GLU A 152 -52.97 -3.18 7.83
N GLU A 153 -53.42 -4.20 8.58
CA GLU A 153 -52.59 -4.86 9.60
C GLU A 153 -51.50 -5.77 9.03
N ASP A 154 -51.62 -6.25 7.77
CA ASP A 154 -50.62 -7.11 7.13
C ASP A 154 -49.55 -6.30 6.38
N ALA A 155 -49.77 -5.02 6.16
CA ALA A 155 -48.74 -4.11 5.67
C ALA A 155 -47.84 -3.65 6.85
N VAL A 156 -47.21 -4.59 7.53
CA VAL A 156 -46.03 -4.25 8.33
C VAL A 156 -44.96 -3.81 7.32
N LEU A 157 -44.94 -2.50 7.02
CA LEU A 157 -43.76 -1.86 6.53
C LEU A 157 -42.66 -2.29 7.51
N LEU A 158 -41.81 -3.20 7.10
CA LEU A 158 -40.55 -3.46 7.81
C LEU A 158 -39.98 -2.08 8.05
N GLU A 159 -40.00 -1.63 9.33
CA GLU A 159 -39.32 -0.40 9.72
C GLU A 159 -38.04 -0.38 8.95
N GLU A 160 -37.78 0.72 8.25
CA GLU A 160 -36.52 0.89 7.51
C GLU A 160 -35.45 0.36 8.41
N THR A 161 -34.92 -0.83 8.06
CA THR A 161 -33.74 -1.35 8.74
C THR A 161 -32.76 -0.21 8.59
N THR A 162 -32.48 0.46 9.70
CA THR A 162 -31.47 1.49 9.78
C THR A 162 -30.22 0.85 9.21
N TYR A 163 -29.99 1.08 7.94
CA TYR A 163 -28.76 0.72 7.28
C TYR A 163 -27.75 1.59 8.01
N GLU A 164 -27.07 0.97 9.00
CA GLU A 164 -25.97 1.65 9.66
C GLU A 164 -25.04 2.09 8.55
N ASP A 165 -24.88 3.40 8.41
CA ASP A 165 -23.97 3.98 7.44
C ASP A 165 -22.62 3.27 7.59
N PRO A 166 -22.15 2.52 6.58
CA PRO A 166 -20.89 1.80 6.68
C PRO A 166 -19.70 2.73 6.94
N ASP A 167 -19.86 4.04 6.69
CA ASP A 167 -18.88 5.06 7.06
C ASP A 167 -19.04 5.52 8.54
N ALA A 168 -20.20 5.28 9.17
CA ALA A 168 -20.42 5.53 10.60
C ALA A 168 -19.95 4.35 11.47
N ALA A 169 -19.71 3.18 10.92
CA ALA A 169 -19.02 2.10 11.59
C ALA A 169 -17.58 2.56 11.83
N VAL A 170 -17.36 3.28 12.90
CA VAL A 170 -16.04 3.50 13.50
C VAL A 170 -15.57 2.13 13.95
N ILE A 171 -14.98 1.37 13.03
CA ILE A 171 -14.13 0.26 13.42
C ILE A 171 -12.99 0.95 14.15
N GLN A 172 -13.08 0.99 15.47
CA GLN A 172 -11.93 1.27 16.32
C GLN A 172 -10.95 0.13 16.05
N ILE A 173 -10.17 0.30 14.98
CA ILE A 173 -8.96 -0.47 14.85
C ILE A 173 -8.07 0.15 15.93
N ASP A 174 -8.06 -0.49 17.08
CA ASP A 174 -7.05 -0.30 18.12
C ASP A 174 -5.72 -0.87 17.57
N ALA A 175 -5.32 -0.32 16.44
CA ALA A 175 -4.02 -0.50 15.84
C ALA A 175 -3.17 0.69 16.32
N THR A 176 -3.05 0.86 17.60
CA THR A 176 -1.84 1.37 18.20
C THR A 176 -0.78 0.33 17.83
N ILE A 177 -0.20 0.47 16.64
CA ILE A 177 1.08 -0.13 16.36
C ILE A 177 2.03 0.65 17.28
N GLU A 178 2.18 0.16 18.51
CA GLU A 178 3.30 0.53 19.36
C GLU A 178 4.55 0.33 18.50
N GLY A 179 5.25 1.41 18.19
CA GLY A 179 6.43 1.40 17.33
C GLY A 179 6.38 2.29 16.08
N GLN A 180 5.29 2.97 15.77
CA GLN A 180 5.27 3.90 14.63
C GLN A 180 6.19 5.11 14.82
N GLU A 181 6.44 5.53 16.05
CA GLU A 181 7.39 6.62 16.35
C GLU A 181 8.84 6.16 16.22
N GLU A 182 9.14 4.90 16.51
CA GLU A 182 10.49 4.33 16.44
C GLU A 182 10.96 4.09 14.99
N ILE A 183 10.03 3.90 14.04
CA ILE A 183 10.34 3.71 12.61
C ILE A 183 10.80 5.03 11.95
N LEU A 184 10.43 6.18 12.50
CA LEU A 184 10.86 7.50 12.00
C LEU A 184 12.20 7.96 12.61
N ALA A 185 12.64 7.38 13.71
CA ALA A 185 13.97 7.64 14.24
C ALA A 185 15.00 7.01 13.31
N LEU A 186 15.71 7.85 12.56
CA LEU A 186 16.92 7.43 11.87
C LEU A 186 17.89 6.88 12.93
N PRO A 187 18.52 5.72 12.72
CA PRO A 187 19.59 5.30 13.60
C PRO A 187 20.65 6.41 13.57
N GLU A 188 20.87 7.05 14.71
CA GLU A 188 21.95 8.02 14.87
C GLU A 188 23.26 7.34 14.48
N GLU A 189 23.97 7.95 13.56
CA GLU A 189 25.30 7.49 13.16
C GLU A 189 26.19 7.57 14.42
N SER A 190 26.46 6.41 15.01
CA SER A 190 27.55 6.31 15.98
C SER A 190 28.87 6.54 15.23
N THR A 191 29.46 7.68 15.48
CA THR A 191 30.81 8.08 15.08
C THR A 191 31.86 7.07 15.50
#